data_fb9dc96c88ffd2457cb5124006a07756
#
_entry.id   fb9dc96c88ffd2457cb5124006a07756
#
_cell.length_a   1.000
_cell.length_b   1.000
_cell.length_c   1.000
_cell.angle_alpha   90.00
_cell.angle_beta   90.00
_cell.angle_gamma   90.00
#
_symmetry.space_group_name_H-M   'P 1'
#
loop_
_entity.id
_entity.type
_entity.pdbx_description
1 polymer ?
#
loop_
_entity_poly.entity_id
_entity_poly.type
_entity_poly.pdbx_seq_one_letter_code
_entity_poly.pdbx_strand_id
1 'polypeptide(L)'
;RDGFVIAGGAGILILEEYNHAVARGAKIYAEIIGYGSTSDGSDMVLLSGEGAERAMQLATDGLDAEIDYINPHATSTPQGDIIEANAIRSVFGDKIPTISATKSLSGHSLGAAGAHEAIFSLIMMQNNFIAKSCNIDELDPNFCDLPIALERKDDIEVNTVMSNAFGFGGTNACLVFRKI
;
A
#
# COMPACT_ATOMS: atom_id res chain seq x y z
N ARG A 1 8.00 -11.08 13.95
CA ARG A 1 8.22 -9.64 13.68
C ARG A 1 9.11 -9.05 14.78
N ASP A 2 10.25 -8.53 14.40
CA ASP A 2 11.27 -8.00 15.32
C ASP A 2 11.92 -6.70 14.80
N GLY A 3 11.33 -6.09 13.79
CA GLY A 3 11.75 -4.85 13.19
C GLY A 3 11.96 -4.95 11.67
N PHE A 4 12.22 -3.81 11.04
CA PHE A 4 12.42 -3.74 9.60
C PHE A 4 13.89 -3.96 9.21
N VAL A 5 14.09 -4.51 8.03
CA VAL A 5 15.42 -4.60 7.41
C VAL A 5 15.64 -3.34 6.56
N ILE A 6 16.68 -2.56 6.88
CA ILE A 6 17.01 -1.35 6.11
C ILE A 6 17.48 -1.75 4.71
N ALA A 7 16.93 -1.07 3.72
CA ALA A 7 17.34 -1.18 2.33
C ALA A 7 17.65 0.20 1.74
N GLY A 8 18.21 0.23 0.55
CA GLY A 8 18.46 1.44 -0.20
C GLY A 8 17.75 1.42 -1.55
N GLY A 9 17.78 2.56 -2.22
CA GLY A 9 17.25 2.68 -3.58
C GLY A 9 16.71 4.07 -3.87
N ALA A 10 16.17 4.22 -5.08
CA ALA A 10 15.48 5.41 -5.54
C ALA A 10 14.35 5.01 -6.49
N GLY A 11 13.31 5.80 -6.53
CA GLY A 11 12.20 5.64 -7.46
C GLY A 11 11.73 7.01 -7.95
N ILE A 12 11.38 7.11 -9.23
CA ILE A 12 10.81 8.32 -9.84
C ILE A 12 9.54 7.91 -10.59
N LEU A 13 8.45 8.60 -10.27
CA LEU A 13 7.18 8.51 -11.00
C LEU A 13 6.94 9.85 -11.67
N ILE A 14 6.61 9.81 -12.96
CA ILE A 14 6.21 11.00 -13.70
C ILE A 14 4.71 11.14 -13.58
N LEU A 15 4.26 12.22 -12.97
CA LEU A 15 2.86 12.61 -12.88
C LEU A 15 2.55 13.61 -13.96
N GLU A 16 1.45 13.41 -14.68
CA GLU A 16 1.07 14.21 -15.81
C GLU A 16 -0.46 14.31 -15.87
N GLU A 17 -0.97 15.47 -16.30
CA GLU A 17 -2.40 15.62 -16.53
C GLU A 17 -2.85 14.69 -17.67
N TYR A 18 -3.98 14.03 -17.49
CA TYR A 18 -4.46 12.95 -18.34
C TYR A 18 -4.56 13.34 -19.82
N ASN A 19 -5.25 14.46 -20.13
CA ASN A 19 -5.43 14.87 -21.51
C ASN A 19 -4.11 15.31 -22.17
N HIS A 20 -3.18 15.87 -21.41
CA HIS A 20 -1.85 16.21 -21.89
C HIS A 20 -1.06 14.93 -22.26
N ALA A 21 -1.10 13.91 -21.39
CA ALA A 21 -0.46 12.61 -21.64
C ALA A 21 -1.04 11.95 -22.90
N VAL A 22 -2.36 11.91 -23.03
CA VAL A 22 -3.05 11.37 -24.21
C VAL A 22 -2.69 12.13 -25.49
N ALA A 23 -2.70 13.47 -25.44
CA ALA A 23 -2.42 14.32 -26.62
C ALA A 23 -1.02 14.11 -27.20
N ARG A 24 -0.02 13.75 -26.38
CA ARG A 24 1.35 13.44 -26.82
C ARG A 24 1.61 11.96 -27.06
N GLY A 25 0.59 11.10 -26.93
CA GLY A 25 0.72 9.65 -27.12
C GLY A 25 1.56 8.94 -26.04
N ALA A 26 1.54 9.45 -24.80
CA ALA A 26 2.26 8.82 -23.70
C ALA A 26 1.68 7.44 -23.37
N LYS A 27 2.54 6.51 -22.96
CA LYS A 27 2.08 5.30 -22.28
C LYS A 27 1.67 5.67 -20.86
N ILE A 28 0.38 5.54 -20.56
CA ILE A 28 -0.17 5.75 -19.22
C ILE A 28 -0.21 4.40 -18.51
N TYR A 29 0.39 4.32 -17.32
CA TYR A 29 0.42 3.09 -16.54
C TYR A 29 -0.81 2.93 -15.66
N ALA A 30 -1.27 4.02 -15.08
CA ALA A 30 -2.48 4.08 -14.25
C ALA A 30 -2.89 5.54 -14.05
N GLU A 31 -4.09 5.73 -13.54
CA GLU A 31 -4.58 6.99 -13.03
C GLU A 31 -4.53 7.00 -11.50
N ILE A 32 -4.10 8.11 -10.89
CA ILE A 32 -4.27 8.33 -9.46
C ILE A 32 -5.70 8.82 -9.23
N ILE A 33 -6.53 8.00 -8.63
CA ILE A 33 -7.95 8.29 -8.39
C ILE A 33 -8.25 8.61 -6.93
N GLY A 34 -7.30 8.35 -6.02
CA GLY A 34 -7.45 8.63 -4.60
C GLY A 34 -6.14 9.04 -3.95
N TYR A 35 -6.25 9.97 -3.01
CA TYR A 35 -5.14 10.46 -2.21
C TYR A 35 -5.63 10.84 -0.83
N GLY A 36 -4.95 10.34 0.19
CA GLY A 36 -5.17 10.75 1.57
C GLY A 36 -3.85 11.04 2.26
N SER A 37 -3.79 12.16 2.97
CA SER A 37 -2.62 12.51 3.78
C SER A 37 -3.08 13.08 5.11
N THR A 38 -2.50 12.57 6.18
CA THR A 38 -2.82 12.99 7.56
C THR A 38 -1.55 13.10 8.38
N SER A 39 -1.66 13.81 9.49
CA SER A 39 -0.64 13.80 10.54
C SER A 39 -1.33 13.52 11.86
N ASP A 40 -0.92 12.48 12.58
CA ASP A 40 -1.50 12.14 13.86
C ASP A 40 -0.69 12.69 15.05
N GLY A 41 0.61 12.82 14.92
CA GLY A 41 1.48 13.52 15.90
C GLY A 41 1.37 13.01 17.37
N SER A 42 0.81 11.83 17.59
CA SER A 42 0.60 11.29 18.93
C SER A 42 1.90 10.84 19.59
N ASP A 43 2.81 10.33 18.77
CA ASP A 43 4.15 9.87 19.16
C ASP A 43 5.12 10.05 17.98
N MET A 44 6.42 10.19 18.28
CA MET A 44 7.44 10.37 17.24
C MET A 44 7.68 9.09 16.43
N VAL A 45 7.46 7.92 17.00
CA VAL A 45 7.81 6.62 16.43
C VAL A 45 6.59 5.70 16.29
N LEU A 46 5.70 5.70 17.30
CA LEU A 46 4.53 4.82 17.34
C LEU A 46 3.36 5.42 16.56
N LEU A 47 2.81 4.62 15.65
CA LEU A 47 1.58 4.96 14.96
C LEU A 47 0.41 4.96 15.96
N SER A 48 -0.48 5.94 15.86
CA SER A 48 -1.74 5.92 16.62
C SER A 48 -2.77 4.94 16.03
N GLY A 49 -2.67 4.69 14.74
CA GLY A 49 -3.66 3.97 13.93
C GLY A 49 -4.76 4.89 13.39
N GLU A 50 -5.15 5.90 14.14
CA GLU A 50 -6.19 6.85 13.74
C GLU A 50 -5.79 7.68 12.51
N GLY A 51 -4.55 8.15 12.46
CA GLY A 51 -4.05 8.86 11.29
C GLY A 51 -3.97 7.98 10.04
N ALA A 52 -3.57 6.71 10.18
CA ALA A 52 -3.56 5.73 9.11
C ALA A 52 -4.98 5.44 8.59
N GLU A 53 -5.94 5.23 9.51
CA GLU A 53 -7.36 5.03 9.17
C GLU A 53 -7.92 6.22 8.39
N ARG A 54 -7.74 7.44 8.88
CA ARG A 54 -8.18 8.66 8.19
C ARG A 54 -7.52 8.83 6.81
N ALA A 55 -6.23 8.53 6.69
CA ALA A 55 -5.54 8.62 5.41
C ALA A 55 -6.15 7.67 4.38
N MET A 56 -6.44 6.42 4.77
CA MET A 56 -7.13 5.46 3.90
C MET A 56 -8.56 5.88 3.58
N GLN A 57 -9.33 6.38 4.56
CA GLN A 57 -10.69 6.90 4.34
C GLN A 57 -10.68 8.05 3.34
N LEU A 58 -9.79 9.04 3.51
CA LEU A 58 -9.65 10.15 2.57
C LEU A 58 -9.28 9.68 1.16
N ALA A 59 -8.40 8.68 1.05
CA ALA A 59 -7.98 8.14 -0.25
C ALA A 59 -9.09 7.35 -0.95
N THR A 60 -10.08 6.86 -0.22
CA THR A 60 -11.22 6.10 -0.78
C THR A 60 -12.52 6.89 -0.85
N ASP A 61 -12.56 8.10 -0.30
CA ASP A 61 -13.76 8.92 -0.29
C ASP A 61 -14.22 9.27 -1.71
N GLY A 62 -15.49 8.97 -1.99
CA GLY A 62 -16.12 9.22 -3.29
C GLY A 62 -15.64 8.32 -4.43
N LEU A 63 -14.84 7.27 -4.17
CA LEU A 63 -14.46 6.33 -5.22
C LEU A 63 -15.66 5.47 -5.65
N ASP A 64 -15.78 5.27 -6.96
CA ASP A 64 -16.75 4.39 -7.60
C ASP A 64 -16.22 2.97 -7.88
N ALA A 65 -15.02 2.66 -7.37
CA ALA A 65 -14.32 1.40 -7.59
C ALA A 65 -13.97 0.72 -6.26
N GLU A 66 -14.05 -0.61 -6.23
CA GLU A 66 -13.52 -1.41 -5.12
C GLU A 66 -12.01 -1.55 -5.27
N ILE A 67 -11.30 -1.64 -4.13
CA ILE A 67 -9.87 -1.88 -4.10
C ILE A 67 -9.60 -3.38 -4.23
N ASP A 68 -8.78 -3.81 -5.19
CA ASP A 68 -8.43 -5.21 -5.40
C ASP A 68 -7.24 -5.65 -4.56
N TYR A 69 -6.31 -4.71 -4.32
CA TYR A 69 -5.05 -4.99 -3.66
C TYR A 69 -4.57 -3.82 -2.80
N ILE A 70 -4.06 -4.13 -1.63
CA ILE A 70 -3.35 -3.18 -0.76
C ILE A 70 -1.88 -3.58 -0.65
N ASN A 71 -0.98 -2.65 -0.99
CA ASN A 71 0.43 -2.70 -0.57
C ASN A 71 0.55 -1.93 0.75
N PRO A 72 0.60 -2.62 1.90
CA PRO A 72 0.61 -1.97 3.19
C PRO A 72 2.00 -1.39 3.50
N HIS A 73 2.06 -0.49 4.46
CA HIS A 73 3.33 -0.02 5.00
C HIS A 73 4.13 -1.16 5.66
N ALA A 74 3.48 -1.96 6.49
CA ALA A 74 3.94 -3.26 7.05
C ALA A 74 5.46 -3.41 7.20
N THR A 75 6.02 -2.77 8.20
CA THR A 75 7.47 -2.70 8.44
C THR A 75 8.03 -3.90 9.20
N SER A 76 7.21 -4.90 9.52
CA SER A 76 7.59 -6.05 10.37
C SER A 76 7.91 -5.65 11.82
N THR A 77 7.34 -4.56 12.30
CA THR A 77 7.46 -4.17 13.70
C THR A 77 6.36 -4.84 14.53
N PRO A 78 6.64 -5.20 15.80
CA PRO A 78 5.68 -5.91 16.65
C PRO A 78 4.33 -5.21 16.79
N GLN A 79 4.33 -3.88 16.87
CA GLN A 79 3.13 -3.06 17.05
C GLN A 79 2.62 -2.46 15.75
N GLY A 80 3.50 -1.95 14.89
CA GLY A 80 3.13 -1.22 13.68
C GLY A 80 2.26 -2.03 12.74
N ASP A 81 2.61 -3.28 12.48
CA ASP A 81 1.83 -4.16 11.61
C ASP A 81 0.43 -4.43 12.17
N ILE A 82 0.31 -4.62 13.50
CA ILE A 82 -1.01 -4.83 14.15
C ILE A 82 -1.87 -3.57 14.07
N ILE A 83 -1.29 -2.41 14.30
CA ILE A 83 -1.99 -1.13 14.23
C ILE A 83 -2.51 -0.89 12.81
N GLU A 84 -1.67 -1.09 11.80
CA GLU A 84 -2.10 -0.95 10.40
C GLU A 84 -3.17 -1.98 10.02
N ALA A 85 -3.03 -3.24 10.44
CA ALA A 85 -4.03 -4.27 10.21
C ALA A 85 -5.40 -3.89 10.79
N ASN A 86 -5.41 -3.32 12.00
CA ASN A 86 -6.65 -2.84 12.63
C ASN A 86 -7.25 -1.64 11.88
N ALA A 87 -6.44 -0.72 11.40
CA ALA A 87 -6.89 0.39 10.58
C ALA A 87 -7.50 -0.10 9.24
N ILE A 88 -6.88 -1.09 8.59
CA ILE A 88 -7.45 -1.74 7.40
C ILE A 88 -8.80 -2.38 7.69
N ARG A 89 -8.93 -3.12 8.79
CA ARG A 89 -10.22 -3.70 9.20
C ARG A 89 -11.29 -2.64 9.41
N SER A 90 -10.93 -1.55 10.07
CA SER A 90 -11.85 -0.45 10.33
C SER A 90 -12.37 0.20 9.04
N VAL A 91 -11.50 0.38 8.05
CA VAL A 91 -11.85 1.04 6.79
C VAL A 91 -12.63 0.12 5.86
N PHE A 92 -12.24 -1.15 5.74
CA PHE A 92 -12.79 -2.05 4.71
C PHE A 92 -13.84 -3.04 5.23
N GLY A 93 -13.97 -3.22 6.55
CA GLY A 93 -14.97 -4.11 7.14
C GLY A 93 -14.89 -5.52 6.56
N ASP A 94 -16.01 -5.99 6.00
CA ASP A 94 -16.12 -7.34 5.41
C ASP A 94 -15.53 -7.44 3.99
N LYS A 95 -15.10 -6.32 3.39
CA LYS A 95 -14.59 -6.26 2.02
C LYS A 95 -13.10 -5.94 1.97
N ILE A 96 -12.31 -6.57 2.82
CA ILE A 96 -10.86 -6.34 2.86
C ILE A 96 -10.21 -6.86 1.56
N PRO A 97 -9.49 -6.00 0.81
CA PRO A 97 -8.77 -6.41 -0.41
C PRO A 97 -7.65 -7.40 -0.13
N THR A 98 -7.13 -8.07 -1.16
CA THR A 98 -5.91 -8.86 -1.02
C THR A 98 -4.76 -7.99 -0.53
N ILE A 99 -4.03 -8.44 0.49
CA ILE A 99 -2.91 -7.72 1.11
C ILE A 99 -1.60 -8.44 0.81
N SER A 100 -0.57 -7.71 0.41
CA SER A 100 0.78 -8.24 0.27
C SER A 100 1.83 -7.17 0.51
N ALA A 101 2.70 -7.41 1.48
CA ALA A 101 3.76 -6.49 1.87
C ALA A 101 5.02 -6.70 1.02
N THR A 102 5.29 -5.78 0.10
CA THR A 102 6.46 -5.87 -0.78
C THR A 102 7.79 -5.63 -0.05
N LYS A 103 7.77 -4.99 1.13
CA LYS A 103 8.95 -4.87 2.00
C LYS A 103 9.53 -6.22 2.44
N SER A 104 8.72 -7.26 2.45
CA SER A 104 9.18 -8.63 2.71
C SER A 104 10.19 -9.14 1.66
N LEU A 105 10.18 -8.54 0.46
CA LEU A 105 11.07 -8.82 -0.66
C LEU A 105 12.21 -7.81 -0.79
N SER A 106 11.89 -6.52 -0.63
CA SER A 106 12.81 -5.41 -0.93
C SER A 106 13.54 -4.85 0.30
N GLY A 107 13.06 -5.15 1.50
CA GLY A 107 13.42 -4.40 2.69
C GLY A 107 12.76 -3.01 2.71
N HIS A 108 13.09 -2.21 3.70
CA HIS A 108 12.53 -0.87 3.91
C HIS A 108 13.51 0.20 3.49
N SER A 109 13.28 0.83 2.36
CA SER A 109 14.14 1.89 1.80
C SER A 109 13.81 3.31 2.34
N LEU A 110 13.14 3.38 3.50
CA LEU A 110 12.84 4.62 4.22
C LEU A 110 12.11 5.64 3.34
N GLY A 111 12.71 6.82 3.10
CA GLY A 111 12.10 7.87 2.29
C GLY A 111 11.82 7.51 0.83
N ALA A 112 12.44 6.45 0.28
CA ALA A 112 12.17 5.96 -1.06
C ALA A 112 11.07 4.88 -1.10
N ALA A 113 10.64 4.34 0.06
CA ALA A 113 9.74 3.19 0.13
C ALA A 113 8.40 3.44 -0.58
N GLY A 114 7.78 4.60 -0.38
CA GLY A 114 6.49 4.92 -1.02
C GLY A 114 6.58 4.95 -2.54
N ALA A 115 7.68 5.48 -3.11
CA ALA A 115 7.90 5.45 -4.56
C ALA A 115 8.12 4.01 -5.08
N HIS A 116 8.91 3.20 -4.35
CA HIS A 116 9.11 1.79 -4.71
C HIS A 116 7.80 1.01 -4.69
N GLU A 117 7.00 1.15 -3.64
CA GLU A 117 5.74 0.43 -3.46
C GLU A 117 4.69 0.84 -4.48
N ALA A 118 4.63 2.12 -4.85
CA ALA A 118 3.81 2.58 -5.96
C ALA A 118 4.26 1.92 -7.28
N ILE A 119 5.56 1.90 -7.58
CA ILE A 119 6.11 1.26 -8.78
C ILE A 119 5.83 -0.26 -8.77
N PHE A 120 6.05 -0.95 -7.65
CA PHE A 120 5.75 -2.39 -7.55
C PHE A 120 4.26 -2.67 -7.77
N SER A 121 3.39 -1.84 -7.22
CA SER A 121 1.94 -1.94 -7.42
C SER A 121 1.56 -1.76 -8.90
N LEU A 122 2.15 -0.79 -9.59
CA LEU A 122 1.94 -0.59 -11.02
C LEU A 122 2.46 -1.77 -11.85
N ILE A 123 3.61 -2.37 -11.49
CA ILE A 123 4.14 -3.56 -12.15
C ILE A 123 3.18 -4.75 -11.97
N MET A 124 2.67 -4.98 -10.77
CA MET A 124 1.69 -6.04 -10.49
C MET A 124 0.41 -5.83 -11.29
N MET A 125 -0.13 -4.62 -11.31
CA MET A 125 -1.30 -4.24 -12.08
C MET A 125 -1.11 -4.47 -13.60
N GLN A 126 0.04 -4.06 -14.16
CA GLN A 126 0.31 -4.19 -15.59
C GLN A 126 0.52 -5.65 -16.03
N ASN A 127 0.93 -6.53 -15.13
CA ASN A 127 1.26 -7.92 -15.44
C ASN A 127 0.29 -8.92 -14.80
N ASN A 128 -0.82 -8.48 -14.25
CA ASN A 128 -1.90 -9.30 -13.70
C ASN A 128 -1.43 -10.34 -12.66
N PHE A 129 -0.64 -9.91 -11.69
CA PHE A 129 -0.23 -10.75 -10.58
C PHE A 129 -0.17 -9.95 -9.26
N ILE A 130 -0.24 -10.65 -8.13
CA ILE A 130 0.11 -10.11 -6.81
C ILE A 130 1.28 -10.91 -6.27
N ALA A 131 2.37 -10.20 -5.91
CA ALA A 131 3.50 -10.80 -5.23
C ALA A 131 3.08 -11.32 -3.85
N LYS A 132 3.73 -12.36 -3.36
CA LYS A 132 3.47 -12.83 -2.00
C LYS A 132 4.15 -11.97 -0.94
N SER A 133 3.60 -11.96 0.27
CA SER A 133 4.35 -11.59 1.47
C SER A 133 5.32 -12.72 1.80
N CYS A 134 6.62 -12.45 1.67
CA CYS A 134 7.66 -13.46 1.93
C CYS A 134 8.06 -13.54 3.40
N ASN A 135 8.85 -14.57 3.74
CA ASN A 135 9.44 -14.78 5.07
C ASN A 135 8.39 -14.94 6.17
N ILE A 136 7.26 -15.58 5.85
CA ILE A 136 6.21 -15.95 6.79
C ILE A 136 6.20 -17.47 6.87
N ASP A 137 6.85 -18.03 7.89
CA ASP A 137 6.86 -19.48 8.14
C ASP A 137 5.56 -19.90 8.83
N GLU A 138 5.06 -19.07 9.74
CA GLU A 138 3.79 -19.25 10.43
C GLU A 138 3.08 -17.90 10.53
N LEU A 139 1.82 -17.86 10.08
CA LEU A 139 1.01 -16.65 10.15
C LEU A 139 0.61 -16.38 11.61
N ASP A 140 0.93 -15.17 12.07
CA ASP A 140 0.54 -14.74 13.41
C ASP A 140 -1.00 -14.75 13.54
N PRO A 141 -1.56 -15.32 14.63
CA PRO A 141 -3.01 -15.40 14.86
C PRO A 141 -3.75 -14.08 14.73
N ASN A 142 -3.09 -12.95 15.01
CA ASN A 142 -3.69 -11.60 14.83
C ASN A 142 -3.98 -11.23 13.38
N PHE A 143 -3.57 -12.03 12.40
CA PHE A 143 -3.76 -11.74 10.98
C PHE A 143 -4.52 -12.86 10.23
N CYS A 144 -4.98 -13.90 10.91
CA CYS A 144 -5.61 -15.06 10.28
C CYS A 144 -6.94 -14.73 9.55
N ASP A 145 -7.57 -13.63 9.90
CA ASP A 145 -8.80 -13.13 9.26
C ASP A 145 -8.52 -12.23 8.05
N LEU A 146 -7.27 -11.84 7.82
CA LEU A 146 -6.89 -10.96 6.72
C LEU A 146 -6.50 -11.77 5.48
N PRO A 147 -6.90 -11.34 4.27
CA PRO A 147 -6.58 -12.01 3.02
C PRO A 147 -5.13 -11.73 2.57
N ILE A 148 -4.16 -12.12 3.41
CA ILE A 148 -2.74 -11.96 3.11
C ILE A 148 -2.33 -12.97 2.03
N ALA A 149 -1.70 -12.48 0.96
CA ALA A 149 -1.14 -13.34 -0.07
C ALA A 149 0.15 -14.01 0.44
N LEU A 150 0.04 -15.25 0.91
CA LEU A 150 1.17 -16.09 1.34
C LEU A 150 1.86 -16.77 0.15
N GLU A 151 1.16 -16.88 -0.98
CA GLU A 151 1.69 -17.33 -2.25
C GLU A 151 1.46 -16.27 -3.32
N ARG A 152 2.28 -16.27 -4.37
CA ARG A 152 2.09 -15.42 -5.52
C ARG A 152 0.79 -15.80 -6.21
N LYS A 153 -0.02 -14.81 -6.56
CA LYS A 153 -1.25 -15.00 -7.34
C LYS A 153 -0.96 -14.52 -8.77
N ASP A 154 -1.05 -15.42 -9.72
CA ASP A 154 -0.87 -15.14 -11.14
C ASP A 154 -2.21 -15.14 -11.87
N ASP A 155 -2.24 -14.54 -13.05
CA ASP A 155 -3.39 -14.49 -13.97
C ASP A 155 -4.67 -13.92 -13.33
N ILE A 156 -4.51 -12.95 -12.44
CA ILE A 156 -5.60 -12.24 -11.79
C ILE A 156 -5.66 -10.78 -12.25
N GLU A 157 -6.85 -10.29 -12.50
CA GLU A 157 -7.03 -8.86 -12.75
C GLU A 157 -6.80 -8.06 -11.46
N VAL A 158 -5.96 -7.04 -11.57
CA VAL A 158 -5.72 -6.04 -10.54
C VAL A 158 -5.96 -4.68 -11.16
N ASN A 159 -7.15 -4.14 -10.95
CA ASN A 159 -7.60 -2.90 -11.59
C ASN A 159 -7.44 -1.68 -10.69
N THR A 160 -7.58 -1.87 -9.38
CA THR A 160 -7.49 -0.78 -8.40
C THR A 160 -6.60 -1.19 -7.24
N VAL A 161 -5.60 -0.39 -6.96
CA VAL A 161 -4.58 -0.67 -5.95
C VAL A 161 -4.45 0.48 -4.98
N MET A 162 -4.39 0.18 -3.69
CA MET A 162 -4.00 1.13 -2.65
C MET A 162 -2.55 0.87 -2.21
N SER A 163 -1.77 1.94 -2.04
CA SER A 163 -0.43 1.90 -1.45
C SER A 163 -0.36 2.80 -0.22
N ASN A 164 0.04 2.23 0.91
CA ASN A 164 0.12 2.90 2.20
C ASN A 164 1.56 3.23 2.58
N ALA A 165 1.81 4.43 3.09
CA ALA A 165 3.08 4.84 3.64
C ALA A 165 2.86 5.62 4.94
N PHE A 166 3.29 5.06 6.08
CA PHE A 166 3.11 5.65 7.41
C PHE A 166 4.47 5.90 8.04
N GLY A 167 4.86 7.17 8.09
CA GLY A 167 6.21 7.58 8.51
C GLY A 167 6.29 8.00 9.98
N PHE A 168 7.51 7.97 10.50
CA PHE A 168 7.82 8.56 11.79
C PHE A 168 7.41 10.04 11.84
N GLY A 169 7.04 10.52 13.02
CA GLY A 169 6.47 11.86 13.22
C GLY A 169 4.98 11.94 12.90
N GLY A 170 4.33 10.80 12.66
CA GLY A 170 2.88 10.71 12.43
C GLY A 170 2.45 11.11 11.02
N THR A 171 3.36 11.18 10.06
CA THR A 171 3.00 11.47 8.66
C THR A 171 2.47 10.21 7.98
N ASN A 172 1.20 10.24 7.57
CA ASN A 172 0.54 9.15 6.88
C ASN A 172 0.13 9.58 5.48
N ALA A 173 0.32 8.71 4.49
CA ALA A 173 -0.12 8.92 3.13
C ALA A 173 -0.64 7.62 2.51
N CYS A 174 -1.73 7.73 1.76
CA CYS A 174 -2.31 6.66 0.96
C CYS A 174 -2.54 7.15 -0.45
N LEU A 175 -2.22 6.31 -1.43
CA LEU A 175 -2.50 6.54 -2.83
C LEU A 175 -3.38 5.42 -3.37
N VAL A 176 -4.34 5.77 -4.24
CA VAL A 176 -5.12 4.78 -4.99
C VAL A 176 -4.88 4.96 -6.47
N PHE A 177 -4.48 3.88 -7.12
CA PHE A 177 -4.23 3.80 -8.56
C PHE A 177 -5.31 2.97 -9.22
N ARG A 178 -5.75 3.38 -10.41
CA ARG A 178 -6.67 2.63 -11.27
C ARG A 178 -6.02 2.37 -12.63
N LYS A 179 -6.15 1.13 -13.09
CA LYS A 179 -5.74 0.72 -14.44
C LYS A 179 -6.58 1.45 -15.49
N ILE A 180 -5.96 1.85 -16.59
CA ILE A 180 -6.59 2.52 -17.74
C ILE A 180 -6.71 1.54 -18.90
#